data_0292cd335e71d85efb7152c6d57bea35
#
_entry.id   0292cd335e71d85efb7152c6d57bea35
#
_cell.length_a   1.000
_cell.length_b   1.000
_cell.length_c   1.000
_cell.angle_alpha   90.00
_cell.angle_beta   90.00
_cell.angle_gamma   90.00
#
_symmetry.space_group_name_H-M   'P 1'
#
loop_
_entity.id
_entity.type
_entity.pdbx_description
1 polymer ?
#
loop_
_entity_poly.entity_id
_entity_poly.type
_entity_poly.pdbx_seq_one_letter_code
_entity_poly.pdbx_strand_id
1 'polypeptide(L)'
;MLYPHQYDALSRIQNGSILMGGVGSGKSRTSLAYYFTKVCDGCLDPFKVPTKFIELIIITTAKKRDSKEWEAELNVFNISGNDVIIDSWNNIKKYEDKKHAFFIFDEQRVPGNGSWVKSFLRITKKNQWILLSATPGDSWMDYIPIMVANGYYKNRSDFLHQHVVYKRYAKFPIVDYYTQVDKLEWVRNKITVHMDCKRPAISHDIYYDCYYDNDIYDTIFKKKWDYYNDRPFENISALMYAARKVINSDDSRIETLGHILKKVPYGAIIFYNFDYELELIKQACEYFNISYTQWNGHVHEEPKLGEKCTAYLVQYTAGCEGWECTSTSDIIFYSQTYSYKVLKQAKGRIDRINTPHKDLYYHHLISDAPLDKAITKCLKRKEKFNETNFILDAGGDI
;
A
#
# COMPACT_ATOMS: atom_id res chain seq x y z
N MET A 1 -20.57 -10.34 15.63
CA MET A 1 -19.62 -10.88 16.64
C MET A 1 -18.19 -10.60 16.15
N LEU A 2 -17.27 -10.29 17.06
CA LEU A 2 -15.86 -10.06 16.74
C LEU A 2 -15.07 -11.38 16.87
N TYR A 3 -13.98 -11.50 16.09
CA TYR A 3 -13.00 -12.56 16.27
C TYR A 3 -12.08 -12.29 17.47
N PRO A 4 -11.42 -13.32 18.06
CA PRO A 4 -10.55 -13.13 19.23
C PRO A 4 -9.49 -12.05 19.07
N HIS A 5 -8.81 -11.98 17.91
CA HIS A 5 -7.80 -10.95 17.61
C HIS A 5 -8.38 -9.52 17.51
N GLN A 6 -9.67 -9.41 17.17
CA GLN A 6 -10.38 -8.12 17.14
C GLN A 6 -10.74 -7.67 18.57
N TYR A 7 -11.16 -8.59 19.45
CA TYR A 7 -11.40 -8.29 20.88
C TYR A 7 -10.10 -7.85 21.57
N ASP A 8 -8.99 -8.55 21.32
CA ASP A 8 -7.69 -8.18 21.87
C ASP A 8 -7.27 -6.77 21.39
N ALA A 9 -7.38 -6.48 20.09
CA ALA A 9 -7.10 -5.16 19.57
C ALA A 9 -8.03 -4.09 20.17
N LEU A 10 -9.34 -4.36 20.25
CA LEU A 10 -10.34 -3.45 20.83
C LEU A 10 -9.99 -3.03 22.25
N SER A 11 -9.44 -3.94 23.08
CA SER A 11 -9.04 -3.65 24.44
C SER A 11 -7.88 -2.64 24.54
N ARG A 12 -7.05 -2.54 23.49
CA ARG A 12 -5.84 -1.71 23.43
C ARG A 12 -6.01 -0.40 22.66
N ILE A 13 -7.08 -0.27 21.86
CA ILE A 13 -7.35 0.97 21.09
C ILE A 13 -7.62 2.13 22.04
N GLN A 14 -7.02 3.27 21.74
CA GLN A 14 -7.24 4.54 22.42
C GLN A 14 -7.44 5.65 21.38
N ASN A 15 -7.89 6.83 21.83
CA ASN A 15 -7.93 8.00 20.95
C ASN A 15 -6.54 8.27 20.35
N GLY A 16 -6.47 8.49 19.03
CA GLY A 16 -5.21 8.72 18.32
C GLY A 16 -4.47 7.43 17.90
N SER A 17 -5.01 6.25 18.17
CA SER A 17 -4.38 4.98 17.79
C SER A 17 -4.39 4.76 16.28
N ILE A 18 -3.31 4.12 15.81
CA ILE A 18 -3.25 3.46 14.50
C ILE A 18 -3.66 2.00 14.70
N LEU A 19 -4.82 1.58 14.20
CA LEU A 19 -5.19 0.18 14.14
C LEU A 19 -4.52 -0.47 12.93
N MET A 20 -3.46 -1.20 13.20
CA MET A 20 -2.63 -1.82 12.16
C MET A 20 -2.96 -3.30 12.02
N GLY A 21 -3.40 -3.69 10.85
CA GLY A 21 -3.72 -5.09 10.55
C GLY A 21 -3.67 -5.35 9.05
N GLY A 22 -3.40 -6.59 8.66
CA GLY A 22 -3.37 -6.99 7.26
C GLY A 22 -4.67 -6.64 6.51
N VAL A 23 -4.64 -6.70 5.19
CA VAL A 23 -5.85 -6.53 4.37
C VAL A 23 -6.83 -7.66 4.74
N GLY A 24 -8.12 -7.34 4.94
CA GLY A 24 -9.13 -8.33 5.36
C GLY A 24 -9.05 -8.80 6.82
N SER A 25 -8.24 -8.16 7.70
CA SER A 25 -8.21 -8.50 9.13
C SER A 25 -9.44 -8.03 9.93
N GLY A 26 -10.37 -7.30 9.29
CA GLY A 26 -11.56 -6.75 9.93
C GLY A 26 -11.33 -5.44 10.70
N LYS A 27 -10.36 -4.62 10.25
CA LYS A 27 -10.08 -3.29 10.85
C LYS A 27 -11.32 -2.41 10.91
N SER A 28 -12.13 -2.37 9.84
CA SER A 28 -13.36 -1.58 9.76
C SER A 28 -14.32 -2.00 10.87
N ARG A 29 -14.57 -3.30 11.01
CA ARG A 29 -15.43 -3.85 12.09
C ARG A 29 -14.91 -3.54 13.48
N THR A 30 -13.61 -3.69 13.72
CA THR A 30 -13.00 -3.40 15.03
C THR A 30 -13.06 -1.91 15.37
N SER A 31 -12.90 -1.05 14.37
CA SER A 31 -13.01 0.41 14.58
C SER A 31 -14.43 0.85 14.94
N LEU A 32 -15.44 0.24 14.31
CA LEU A 32 -16.84 0.47 14.66
C LEU A 32 -17.19 -0.11 16.04
N ALA A 33 -16.63 -1.27 16.39
CA ALA A 33 -16.77 -1.81 17.74
C ALA A 33 -16.17 -0.86 18.80
N TYR A 34 -15.03 -0.22 18.51
CA TYR A 34 -14.45 0.80 19.39
C TYR A 34 -15.35 2.02 19.52
N TYR A 35 -15.85 2.54 18.40
CA TYR A 35 -16.81 3.65 18.42
C TYR A 35 -18.05 3.27 19.25
N PHE A 36 -18.65 2.12 18.96
CA PHE A 36 -19.86 1.64 19.62
C PHE A 36 -19.67 1.49 21.14
N THR A 37 -18.57 0.86 21.58
CA THR A 37 -18.39 0.48 23.00
C THR A 37 -17.65 1.54 23.81
N LYS A 38 -16.62 2.18 23.27
CA LYS A 38 -15.74 3.10 24.04
C LYS A 38 -16.09 4.56 23.85
N VAL A 39 -16.68 4.92 22.70
CA VAL A 39 -17.05 6.30 22.40
C VAL A 39 -18.51 6.55 22.73
N CYS A 40 -19.40 5.61 22.46
CA CYS A 40 -20.85 5.71 22.65
C CYS A 40 -21.42 4.92 23.84
N ASP A 41 -20.55 4.28 24.64
CA ASP A 41 -20.93 3.51 25.86
C ASP A 41 -21.89 2.33 25.61
N GLY A 42 -21.87 1.75 24.42
CA GLY A 42 -22.60 0.52 24.09
C GLY A 42 -21.92 -0.74 24.65
N CYS A 43 -22.58 -1.87 24.56
CA CYS A 43 -22.03 -3.16 24.95
C CYS A 43 -22.27 -4.20 23.85
N LEU A 44 -21.30 -5.06 23.60
CA LEU A 44 -21.39 -6.11 22.58
C LEU A 44 -21.90 -7.45 23.15
N ASP A 45 -21.64 -7.71 24.42
CA ASP A 45 -22.06 -8.94 25.11
C ASP A 45 -22.42 -8.67 26.59
N PRO A 46 -23.69 -8.73 26.98
CA PRO A 46 -24.88 -8.80 26.12
C PRO A 46 -24.99 -7.51 25.25
N PHE A 47 -25.56 -7.66 24.05
CA PHE A 47 -25.72 -6.52 23.13
C PHE A 47 -26.65 -5.47 23.73
N LYS A 48 -26.15 -4.28 23.96
CA LYS A 48 -26.89 -3.11 24.41
C LYS A 48 -26.60 -1.92 23.53
N VAL A 49 -27.67 -1.30 23.02
CA VAL A 49 -27.58 -0.10 22.19
C VAL A 49 -26.96 1.03 23.03
N PRO A 50 -26.06 1.84 22.41
CA PRO A 50 -25.47 3.01 23.07
C PRO A 50 -26.54 3.97 23.59
N THR A 51 -26.26 4.59 24.73
CA THR A 51 -27.11 5.66 25.30
C THR A 51 -26.62 7.05 24.89
N LYS A 52 -25.39 7.14 24.41
CA LYS A 52 -24.73 8.35 23.94
C LYS A 52 -24.39 8.20 22.46
N PHE A 53 -24.80 9.18 21.67
CA PHE A 53 -24.45 9.24 20.25
C PHE A 53 -23.56 10.45 19.99
N ILE A 54 -22.43 10.20 19.31
CA ILE A 54 -21.48 11.19 18.85
C ILE A 54 -21.44 11.06 17.33
N GLU A 55 -21.52 12.18 16.60
CA GLU A 55 -21.44 12.17 15.13
C GLU A 55 -20.21 11.37 14.68
N LEU A 56 -20.42 10.39 13.80
CA LEU A 56 -19.37 9.52 13.24
C LEU A 56 -19.01 9.98 11.83
N ILE A 57 -17.76 10.30 11.62
CA ILE A 57 -17.26 10.70 10.29
C ILE A 57 -16.16 9.72 9.86
N ILE A 58 -16.41 9.02 8.77
CA ILE A 58 -15.49 8.04 8.18
C ILE A 58 -14.88 8.65 6.92
N ILE A 59 -13.57 8.88 6.95
CA ILE A 59 -12.82 9.36 5.80
C ILE A 59 -12.06 8.19 5.19
N THR A 60 -12.44 7.80 3.97
CA THR A 60 -11.93 6.60 3.29
C THR A 60 -11.51 6.92 1.85
N THR A 61 -11.21 5.92 1.03
CA THR A 61 -10.98 6.10 -0.41
C THR A 61 -12.31 6.31 -1.15
N ALA A 62 -12.31 7.03 -2.26
CA ALA A 62 -13.53 7.25 -3.07
C ALA A 62 -14.16 5.90 -3.47
N LYS A 63 -13.36 4.94 -3.91
CA LYS A 63 -13.83 3.61 -4.28
C LYS A 63 -14.53 2.89 -3.11
N LYS A 64 -13.93 2.91 -1.91
CA LYS A 64 -14.50 2.22 -0.74
C LYS A 64 -15.74 2.92 -0.18
N ARG A 65 -15.86 4.24 -0.35
CA ARG A 65 -17.10 4.99 -0.11
C ARG A 65 -18.21 4.51 -1.05
N ASP A 66 -17.90 4.44 -2.36
CA ASP A 66 -18.89 4.15 -3.40
C ASP A 66 -19.32 2.67 -3.43
N SER A 67 -18.48 1.75 -2.91
CA SER A 67 -18.79 0.30 -2.81
C SER A 67 -19.77 -0.04 -1.69
N LYS A 68 -20.11 0.91 -0.83
CA LYS A 68 -21.00 0.71 0.35
C LYS A 68 -20.53 -0.34 1.35
N GLU A 69 -19.22 -0.65 1.37
CA GLU A 69 -18.65 -1.59 2.33
C GLU A 69 -18.81 -1.09 3.78
N TRP A 70 -18.72 0.23 4.00
CA TRP A 70 -18.89 0.81 5.32
C TRP A 70 -20.32 0.73 5.83
N GLU A 71 -21.32 0.92 4.96
CA GLU A 71 -22.73 0.77 5.31
C GLU A 71 -23.05 -0.66 5.75
N ALA A 72 -22.48 -1.66 5.07
CA ALA A 72 -22.63 -3.06 5.47
C ALA A 72 -22.02 -3.33 6.86
N GLU A 73 -20.86 -2.74 7.18
CA GLU A 73 -20.24 -2.88 8.50
C GLU A 73 -21.01 -2.12 9.59
N LEU A 74 -21.54 -0.93 9.30
CA LEU A 74 -22.40 -0.15 10.21
C LEU A 74 -23.68 -0.90 10.60
N ASN A 75 -24.30 -1.57 9.64
CA ASN A 75 -25.52 -2.36 9.87
C ASN A 75 -25.31 -3.50 10.90
N VAL A 76 -24.09 -4.06 10.98
CA VAL A 76 -23.76 -5.10 11.99
C VAL A 76 -23.94 -4.59 13.43
N PHE A 77 -23.74 -3.29 13.64
CA PHE A 77 -23.86 -2.65 14.96
C PHE A 77 -25.19 -1.89 15.13
N ASN A 78 -26.13 -2.02 14.19
CA ASN A 78 -27.35 -1.21 14.14
C ASN A 78 -27.07 0.31 14.22
N ILE A 79 -25.94 0.74 13.66
CA ILE A 79 -25.58 2.16 13.54
C ILE A 79 -26.18 2.66 12.23
N SER A 80 -27.22 3.47 12.32
CA SER A 80 -27.90 4.05 11.16
C SER A 80 -28.36 5.47 11.49
N GLY A 81 -28.58 6.29 10.45
CA GLY A 81 -29.18 7.61 10.61
C GLY A 81 -28.29 8.77 10.14
N ASN A 82 -28.77 9.98 10.41
CA ASN A 82 -28.17 11.24 9.93
C ASN A 82 -26.84 11.59 10.65
N ASP A 83 -26.45 10.82 11.66
CA ASP A 83 -25.26 11.06 12.47
C ASP A 83 -24.01 10.35 11.94
N VAL A 84 -24.09 9.68 10.78
CA VAL A 84 -22.97 8.99 10.14
C VAL A 84 -22.69 9.61 8.77
N ILE A 85 -21.46 10.06 8.58
CA ILE A 85 -20.97 10.60 7.31
C ILE A 85 -19.84 9.70 6.81
N ILE A 86 -19.95 9.21 5.58
CA ILE A 86 -18.87 8.50 4.88
C ILE A 86 -18.45 9.34 3.69
N ASP A 87 -17.19 9.77 3.67
CA ASP A 87 -16.67 10.61 2.58
C ASP A 87 -15.23 10.23 2.21
N SER A 88 -14.76 10.75 1.09
CA SER A 88 -13.43 10.47 0.59
C SER A 88 -12.39 11.45 1.13
N TRP A 89 -11.12 11.01 1.15
CA TRP A 89 -9.96 11.85 1.47
C TRP A 89 -9.92 13.15 0.64
N ASN A 90 -10.43 13.14 -0.59
CA ASN A 90 -10.48 14.33 -1.45
C ASN A 90 -11.32 15.46 -0.84
N ASN A 91 -12.28 15.10 -0.01
CA ASN A 91 -13.22 16.00 0.63
C ASN A 91 -12.86 16.36 2.09
N ILE A 92 -11.76 15.87 2.63
CA ILE A 92 -11.38 16.03 4.04
C ILE A 92 -11.45 17.48 4.54
N LYS A 93 -11.15 18.44 3.66
CA LYS A 93 -11.17 19.89 3.97
C LYS A 93 -12.54 20.38 4.48
N LYS A 94 -13.64 19.75 4.04
CA LYS A 94 -15.01 20.11 4.46
C LYS A 94 -15.23 19.96 5.98
N TYR A 95 -14.40 19.15 6.63
CA TYR A 95 -14.57 18.75 8.05
C TYR A 95 -13.62 19.46 9.02
N GLU A 96 -12.79 20.42 8.56
CA GLU A 96 -11.81 21.12 9.39
C GLU A 96 -12.43 21.87 10.59
N ASP A 97 -13.68 22.31 10.46
CA ASP A 97 -14.39 23.05 11.50
C ASP A 97 -15.33 22.20 12.36
N LYS A 98 -15.45 20.90 12.06
CA LYS A 98 -16.20 19.97 12.91
C LYS A 98 -15.58 19.88 14.30
N LYS A 99 -16.45 19.80 15.32
CA LYS A 99 -16.09 19.66 16.73
C LYS A 99 -16.97 18.61 17.37
N HIS A 100 -16.42 17.93 18.38
CA HIS A 100 -17.16 16.92 19.16
C HIS A 100 -17.68 15.72 18.34
N ALA A 101 -17.06 15.43 17.20
CA ALA A 101 -17.30 14.25 16.39
C ALA A 101 -16.23 13.17 16.66
N PHE A 102 -16.51 11.93 16.23
CA PHE A 102 -15.54 10.86 16.18
C PHE A 102 -15.15 10.58 14.74
N PHE A 103 -13.83 10.56 14.46
CA PHE A 103 -13.31 10.31 13.13
C PHE A 103 -12.66 8.93 13.01
N ILE A 104 -13.02 8.20 11.97
CA ILE A 104 -12.29 7.04 11.50
C ILE A 104 -11.60 7.41 10.20
N PHE A 105 -10.27 7.47 10.21
CA PHE A 105 -9.44 7.68 9.01
C PHE A 105 -9.03 6.32 8.45
N ASP A 106 -9.67 5.89 7.38
CA ASP A 106 -9.42 4.61 6.75
C ASP A 106 -8.37 4.74 5.64
N GLU A 107 -7.37 3.90 5.69
CA GLU A 107 -6.13 3.93 4.92
C GLU A 107 -5.28 5.19 5.15
N GLN A 108 -4.01 4.99 5.54
CA GLN A 108 -3.07 6.08 5.77
C GLN A 108 -2.79 6.86 4.47
N ARG A 109 -3.31 8.10 4.38
CA ARG A 109 -3.16 9.00 3.22
C ARG A 109 -2.54 10.36 3.60
N VAL A 110 -1.95 10.45 4.78
CA VAL A 110 -1.35 11.68 5.30
C VAL A 110 0.18 11.61 5.48
N PRO A 111 0.95 11.04 4.53
CA PRO A 111 2.41 11.21 4.54
C PRO A 111 2.78 12.63 4.07
N GLY A 112 3.95 13.10 4.47
CA GLY A 112 4.48 14.37 3.98
C GLY A 112 3.88 15.62 4.63
N ASN A 113 3.53 16.62 3.83
CA ASN A 113 3.04 17.95 4.30
C ASN A 113 1.99 18.57 3.35
N GLY A 114 1.24 17.77 2.63
CA GLY A 114 0.21 18.22 1.69
C GLY A 114 -1.03 18.81 2.36
N SER A 115 -2.00 19.21 1.55
CA SER A 115 -3.27 19.80 2.02
C SER A 115 -4.04 18.85 2.93
N TRP A 116 -4.08 17.56 2.64
CA TRP A 116 -4.74 16.55 3.47
C TRP A 116 -4.13 16.46 4.87
N VAL A 117 -2.80 16.54 4.99
CA VAL A 117 -2.11 16.57 6.29
C VAL A 117 -2.54 17.76 7.11
N LYS A 118 -2.65 18.94 6.49
CA LYS A 118 -3.07 20.17 7.18
C LYS A 118 -4.51 20.04 7.69
N SER A 119 -5.42 19.53 6.85
CA SER A 119 -6.80 19.26 7.25
C SER A 119 -6.89 18.22 8.37
N PHE A 120 -6.18 17.10 8.23
CA PHE A 120 -6.10 16.06 9.27
C PHE A 120 -5.65 16.65 10.62
N LEU A 121 -4.58 17.44 10.66
CA LEU A 121 -4.08 18.06 11.89
C LEU A 121 -5.06 19.08 12.50
N ARG A 122 -5.88 19.78 11.68
CA ARG A 122 -6.93 20.69 12.19
C ARG A 122 -8.08 19.92 12.80
N ILE A 123 -8.50 18.83 12.15
CA ILE A 123 -9.60 17.98 12.62
C ILE A 123 -9.23 17.29 13.94
N THR A 124 -8.06 16.66 14.00
CA THR A 124 -7.60 15.88 15.16
C THR A 124 -7.40 16.70 16.43
N LYS A 125 -7.18 18.01 16.31
CA LYS A 125 -7.11 18.95 17.47
C LYS A 125 -8.45 19.18 18.16
N LYS A 126 -9.57 18.96 17.47
CA LYS A 126 -10.93 19.31 17.93
C LYS A 126 -11.80 18.09 18.17
N ASN A 127 -11.36 16.91 17.74
CA ASN A 127 -12.18 15.71 17.69
C ASN A 127 -11.41 14.48 18.17
N GLN A 128 -12.15 13.45 18.61
CA GLN A 128 -11.58 12.12 18.84
C GLN A 128 -11.43 11.38 17.50
N TRP A 129 -10.43 10.52 17.42
CA TRP A 129 -10.14 9.84 16.16
C TRP A 129 -9.32 8.56 16.31
N ILE A 130 -9.41 7.69 15.34
CA ILE A 130 -8.49 6.57 15.11
C ILE A 130 -8.15 6.48 13.62
N LEU A 131 -7.01 5.86 13.32
CA LEU A 131 -6.55 5.66 11.95
C LEU A 131 -6.40 4.17 11.68
N LEU A 132 -6.88 3.70 10.52
CA LEU A 132 -6.76 2.32 10.07
C LEU A 132 -5.69 2.21 8.99
N SER A 133 -4.80 1.24 9.09
CA SER A 133 -3.84 0.99 8.03
C SER A 133 -3.32 -0.45 8.04
N ALA A 134 -3.06 -1.00 6.86
CA ALA A 134 -2.29 -2.24 6.74
C ALA A 134 -0.78 -1.95 6.82
N THR A 135 -0.36 -0.75 6.39
CA THR A 135 1.03 -0.29 6.33
C THR A 135 1.05 1.21 6.60
N PRO A 136 1.20 1.65 7.87
CA PRO A 136 1.09 3.06 8.23
C PRO A 136 2.17 3.96 7.60
N GLY A 137 3.31 3.40 7.20
CA GLY A 137 4.39 4.13 6.53
C GLY A 137 5.59 3.25 6.24
N ASP A 138 6.35 3.61 5.21
CA ASP A 138 7.59 2.96 4.80
C ASP A 138 8.83 3.64 5.44
N SER A 139 8.64 4.83 6.02
CA SER A 139 9.69 5.62 6.67
C SER A 139 9.16 6.37 7.91
N TRP A 140 10.06 6.84 8.78
CA TRP A 140 9.68 7.67 9.93
C TRP A 140 8.99 8.97 9.52
N MET A 141 9.30 9.49 8.34
CA MET A 141 8.68 10.69 7.78
C MET A 141 7.16 10.54 7.61
N ASP A 142 6.69 9.33 7.34
CA ASP A 142 5.27 9.03 7.11
C ASP A 142 4.46 9.06 8.41
N TYR A 143 5.12 8.86 9.56
CA TYR A 143 4.48 8.90 10.88
C TYR A 143 4.39 10.32 11.47
N ILE A 144 5.11 11.30 10.92
CA ILE A 144 5.17 12.66 11.51
C ILE A 144 3.78 13.24 11.76
N PRO A 145 2.83 13.26 10.79
CA PRO A 145 1.53 13.88 11.05
C PRO A 145 0.77 13.21 12.20
N ILE A 146 0.90 11.89 12.34
CA ILE A 146 0.23 11.12 13.38
C ILE A 146 0.88 11.39 14.75
N MET A 147 2.20 11.44 14.81
CA MET A 147 2.94 11.78 16.02
C MET A 147 2.66 13.22 16.48
N VAL A 148 2.53 14.15 15.53
CA VAL A 148 2.13 15.55 15.82
C VAL A 148 0.68 15.61 16.31
N ALA A 149 -0.25 14.88 15.67
CA ALA A 149 -1.66 14.82 16.09
C ALA A 149 -1.82 14.24 17.50
N ASN A 150 -0.95 13.33 17.91
CA ASN A 150 -0.89 12.78 19.27
C ASN A 150 -0.08 13.64 20.27
N GLY A 151 0.48 14.79 19.85
CA GLY A 151 1.18 15.72 20.71
C GLY A 151 2.62 15.36 21.09
N TYR A 152 3.21 14.31 20.47
CA TYR A 152 4.62 13.95 20.71
C TYR A 152 5.61 14.97 20.16
N TYR A 153 5.21 15.70 19.12
CA TYR A 153 5.96 16.80 18.51
C TYR A 153 5.04 18.00 18.28
N LYS A 154 5.59 19.20 18.39
CA LYS A 154 4.84 20.45 18.15
C LYS A 154 4.37 20.58 16.70
N ASN A 155 5.25 20.21 15.78
CA ASN A 155 5.02 20.26 14.34
C ASN A 155 6.08 19.43 13.60
N ARG A 156 5.99 19.38 12.24
CA ARG A 156 6.97 18.69 11.40
C ARG A 156 8.40 19.17 11.61
N SER A 157 8.64 20.49 11.71
CA SER A 157 9.98 21.05 11.86
C SER A 157 10.62 20.63 13.18
N ASP A 158 9.85 20.55 14.24
CA ASP A 158 10.30 20.05 15.54
C ASP A 158 10.80 18.60 15.46
N PHE A 159 10.06 17.73 14.79
CA PHE A 159 10.50 16.36 14.52
C PHE A 159 11.80 16.31 13.68
N LEU A 160 11.83 17.06 12.57
CA LEU A 160 12.99 17.07 11.68
C LEU A 160 14.25 17.52 12.41
N HIS A 161 14.15 18.54 13.22
CA HIS A 161 15.28 19.06 14.01
C HIS A 161 15.80 18.06 15.03
N GLN A 162 14.92 17.27 15.66
CA GLN A 162 15.31 16.29 16.68
C GLN A 162 15.88 15.00 16.11
N HIS A 163 15.42 14.58 14.91
CA HIS A 163 15.64 13.20 14.47
C HIS A 163 16.28 13.05 13.11
N VAL A 164 16.31 14.08 12.25
CA VAL A 164 16.71 13.89 10.84
C VAL A 164 18.08 14.50 10.59
N VAL A 165 18.99 13.67 10.10
CA VAL A 165 20.28 14.10 9.55
C VAL A 165 20.23 13.99 8.03
N TYR A 166 20.58 15.07 7.36
CA TYR A 166 20.59 15.15 5.90
C TYR A 166 21.99 14.94 5.33
N LYS A 167 22.07 14.36 4.14
CA LYS A 167 23.34 14.22 3.37
C LYS A 167 23.94 15.59 3.11
N ARG A 168 25.21 15.82 3.52
CA ARG A 168 25.86 17.14 3.52
C ARG A 168 26.03 17.79 2.15
N TYR A 169 26.23 16.99 1.10
CA TYR A 169 26.56 17.48 -0.24
C TYR A 169 25.46 17.25 -1.26
N ALA A 170 24.26 16.91 -0.82
CA ALA A 170 23.13 16.70 -1.73
C ALA A 170 22.52 18.06 -2.12
N LYS A 171 22.22 18.23 -3.42
CA LYS A 171 21.57 19.43 -3.99
C LYS A 171 20.19 19.69 -3.38
N PHE A 172 19.51 18.64 -2.92
CA PHE A 172 18.23 18.69 -2.24
C PHE A 172 18.30 17.98 -0.88
N PRO A 173 17.42 18.31 0.10
CA PRO A 173 17.40 17.65 1.39
C PRO A 173 17.10 16.15 1.26
N ILE A 174 18.12 15.31 1.33
CA ILE A 174 18.01 13.85 1.33
C ILE A 174 18.33 13.36 2.73
N VAL A 175 17.43 12.59 3.32
CA VAL A 175 17.65 11.99 4.64
C VAL A 175 18.81 10.99 4.53
N ASP A 176 19.82 11.18 5.37
CA ASP A 176 20.94 10.25 5.49
C ASP A 176 20.60 9.17 6.51
N TYR A 177 20.32 9.58 7.74
CA TYR A 177 19.88 8.69 8.81
C TYR A 177 19.01 9.43 9.83
N TYR A 178 18.40 8.64 10.72
CA TYR A 178 17.61 9.15 11.85
C TYR A 178 18.38 8.97 13.16
N THR A 179 18.29 9.96 14.04
CA THR A 179 18.81 9.92 15.41
C THR A 179 17.73 9.55 16.41
N GLN A 180 18.13 9.06 17.60
CA GLN A 180 17.22 8.68 18.67
C GLN A 180 16.12 7.70 18.21
N VAL A 181 16.50 6.68 17.43
CA VAL A 181 15.57 5.71 16.83
C VAL A 181 14.76 4.98 17.91
N ASP A 182 15.35 4.67 19.05
CA ASP A 182 14.64 4.04 20.18
C ASP A 182 13.44 4.86 20.66
N LYS A 183 13.57 6.19 20.70
CA LYS A 183 12.45 7.09 21.01
C LYS A 183 11.36 7.04 19.95
N LEU A 184 11.75 7.00 18.67
CA LEU A 184 10.81 6.87 17.55
C LEU A 184 10.05 5.54 17.61
N GLU A 185 10.75 4.46 17.91
CA GLU A 185 10.14 3.13 18.09
C GLU A 185 9.20 3.10 19.28
N TRP A 186 9.60 3.69 20.40
CA TRP A 186 8.75 3.78 21.57
C TRP A 186 7.46 4.56 21.26
N VAL A 187 7.53 5.74 20.61
CA VAL A 187 6.36 6.51 20.20
C VAL A 187 5.47 5.68 19.26
N ARG A 188 6.06 5.07 18.23
CA ARG A 188 5.32 4.23 17.28
C ARG A 188 4.57 3.11 18.00
N ASN A 189 5.22 2.42 18.92
CA ASN A 189 4.62 1.32 19.68
C ASN A 189 3.49 1.80 20.60
N LYS A 190 3.56 3.02 21.11
CA LYS A 190 2.49 3.62 21.93
C LYS A 190 1.23 3.96 21.13
N ILE A 191 1.40 4.43 19.89
CA ILE A 191 0.27 4.85 19.05
C ILE A 191 -0.25 3.73 18.14
N THR A 192 0.44 2.59 18.04
CA THR A 192 0.06 1.51 17.13
C THR A 192 -0.51 0.31 17.88
N VAL A 193 -1.71 -0.08 17.51
CA VAL A 193 -2.36 -1.31 17.97
C VAL A 193 -2.30 -2.34 16.85
N HIS A 194 -1.54 -3.39 17.04
CA HIS A 194 -1.43 -4.49 16.09
C HIS A 194 -2.61 -5.43 16.21
N MET A 195 -3.22 -5.75 15.07
CA MET A 195 -4.23 -6.77 14.90
C MET A 195 -3.61 -7.99 14.22
N ASP A 196 -3.04 -8.88 15.02
CA ASP A 196 -2.36 -10.08 14.52
C ASP A 196 -3.40 -11.15 14.18
N CYS A 197 -3.77 -11.22 12.92
CA CYS A 197 -4.63 -12.26 12.40
C CYS A 197 -3.77 -13.38 11.81
N LYS A 198 -3.82 -14.56 12.41
CA LYS A 198 -3.21 -15.75 11.80
C LYS A 198 -3.93 -16.03 10.48
N ARG A 199 -3.16 -16.06 9.40
CA ARG A 199 -3.66 -16.41 8.07
C ARG A 199 -3.74 -17.91 7.94
N PRO A 200 -4.82 -18.45 7.34
CA PRO A 200 -4.94 -19.88 7.13
C PRO A 200 -3.96 -20.39 6.06
N ALA A 201 -3.61 -19.56 5.09
CA ALA A 201 -2.75 -19.91 3.98
C ALA A 201 -1.26 -19.66 4.26
N ILE A 202 -0.41 -20.53 3.71
CA ILE A 202 1.05 -20.40 3.74
C ILE A 202 1.47 -19.64 2.47
N SER A 203 2.33 -18.63 2.64
CA SER A 203 2.82 -17.79 1.54
C SER A 203 4.18 -18.26 1.06
N HIS A 204 4.33 -18.42 -0.26
CA HIS A 204 5.58 -18.81 -0.93
C HIS A 204 6.02 -17.73 -1.90
N ASP A 205 7.19 -17.13 -1.68
CA ASP A 205 7.83 -16.20 -2.62
C ASP A 205 8.79 -16.98 -3.52
N ILE A 206 8.53 -16.99 -4.83
CA ILE A 206 9.32 -17.69 -5.85
C ILE A 206 9.94 -16.65 -6.77
N TYR A 207 11.25 -16.72 -6.95
CA TYR A 207 12.00 -15.77 -7.77
C TYR A 207 12.46 -16.45 -9.06
N TYR A 208 12.25 -15.77 -10.20
CA TYR A 208 12.65 -16.23 -11.53
C TYR A 208 13.64 -15.23 -12.11
N ASP A 209 14.84 -15.72 -12.44
CA ASP A 209 15.88 -14.90 -13.05
C ASP A 209 15.59 -14.71 -14.55
N CYS A 210 15.51 -13.45 -14.97
CA CYS A 210 15.32 -13.02 -16.35
C CYS A 210 16.57 -12.29 -16.82
N TYR A 211 16.84 -12.34 -18.12
CA TYR A 211 17.94 -11.63 -18.73
C TYR A 211 17.59 -10.17 -19.03
N TYR A 212 18.57 -9.41 -19.47
CA TYR A 212 18.43 -8.06 -20.00
C TYR A 212 19.65 -7.71 -20.86
N ASP A 213 19.54 -6.74 -21.75
CA ASP A 213 20.64 -6.26 -22.57
C ASP A 213 21.60 -5.38 -21.75
N ASN A 214 22.77 -5.95 -21.42
CA ASN A 214 23.80 -5.27 -20.64
C ASN A 214 24.40 -4.06 -21.38
N ASP A 215 24.54 -4.13 -22.73
CA ASP A 215 25.16 -3.05 -23.50
C ASP A 215 24.27 -1.82 -23.58
N ILE A 216 22.96 -2.04 -23.78
CA ILE A 216 21.96 -0.98 -23.72
C ILE A 216 21.87 -0.41 -22.31
N TYR A 217 21.83 -1.27 -21.27
CA TYR A 217 21.79 -0.85 -19.88
C TYR A 217 23.01 0.02 -19.52
N ASP A 218 24.20 -0.41 -19.90
CA ASP A 218 25.43 0.35 -19.69
C ASP A 218 25.45 1.68 -20.46
N THR A 219 24.89 1.72 -21.65
CA THR A 219 24.75 2.97 -22.41
C THR A 219 23.87 3.96 -21.65
N ILE A 220 22.76 3.50 -21.09
CA ILE A 220 21.86 4.33 -20.29
C ILE A 220 22.56 4.87 -19.04
N PHE A 221 23.20 4.01 -18.25
CA PHE A 221 23.78 4.42 -16.96
C PHE A 221 25.15 5.09 -17.08
N LYS A 222 26.07 4.55 -17.91
CA LYS A 222 27.44 5.06 -18.01
C LYS A 222 27.55 6.28 -18.92
N LYS A 223 26.84 6.24 -20.05
CA LYS A 223 26.88 7.35 -21.02
C LYS A 223 25.79 8.39 -20.77
N LYS A 224 24.81 8.11 -19.90
CA LYS A 224 23.62 8.95 -19.62
C LYS A 224 22.84 9.29 -20.90
N TRP A 225 22.78 8.34 -21.84
CA TRP A 225 22.18 8.47 -23.15
C TRP A 225 20.90 7.68 -23.27
N ASP A 226 19.82 8.34 -23.70
CA ASP A 226 18.53 7.70 -23.97
C ASP A 226 18.61 6.93 -25.29
N TYR A 227 18.84 5.63 -25.19
CA TYR A 227 18.94 4.72 -26.32
C TYR A 227 17.68 4.71 -27.19
N TYR A 228 16.49 4.90 -26.60
CA TYR A 228 15.22 4.84 -27.32
C TYR A 228 14.87 6.11 -28.09
N ASN A 229 15.36 7.27 -27.64
CA ASN A 229 15.06 8.58 -28.23
C ASN A 229 16.29 9.26 -28.82
N ASP A 230 17.44 8.60 -28.78
CA ASP A 230 18.74 9.07 -29.32
C ASP A 230 19.11 10.49 -28.85
N ARG A 231 19.03 10.73 -27.54
CA ARG A 231 19.33 12.04 -26.91
C ARG A 231 19.82 11.88 -25.47
N PRO A 232 20.48 12.89 -24.89
CA PRO A 232 20.78 12.90 -23.44
C PRO A 232 19.51 12.87 -22.60
N PHE A 233 19.58 12.29 -21.39
CA PHE A 233 18.45 12.32 -20.45
C PHE A 233 18.26 13.72 -19.86
N GLU A 234 17.02 14.18 -19.78
CA GLU A 234 16.64 15.46 -19.19
C GLU A 234 16.63 15.42 -17.65
N ASN A 235 16.34 14.25 -17.06
CA ASN A 235 16.24 14.08 -15.62
C ASN A 235 16.41 12.60 -15.21
N ILE A 236 16.57 12.39 -13.90
CA ILE A 236 16.72 11.05 -13.29
C ILE A 236 15.54 10.12 -13.61
N SER A 237 14.33 10.63 -13.55
CA SER A 237 13.14 9.77 -13.76
C SER A 237 13.08 9.23 -15.19
N ALA A 238 13.50 10.00 -16.19
CA ALA A 238 13.60 9.53 -17.56
C ALA A 238 14.67 8.44 -17.72
N LEU A 239 15.84 8.61 -17.09
CA LEU A 239 16.91 7.61 -17.06
C LEU A 239 16.42 6.31 -16.39
N MET A 240 15.76 6.41 -15.23
CA MET A 240 15.26 5.26 -14.49
C MET A 240 14.16 4.52 -15.26
N TYR A 241 13.28 5.26 -15.96
CA TYR A 241 12.27 4.69 -16.84
C TYR A 241 12.91 3.89 -17.98
N ALA A 242 13.90 4.47 -18.68
CA ALA A 242 14.61 3.80 -19.77
C ALA A 242 15.36 2.54 -19.28
N ALA A 243 16.04 2.62 -18.12
CA ALA A 243 16.70 1.48 -17.51
C ALA A 243 15.73 0.35 -17.18
N ARG A 244 14.58 0.67 -16.60
CA ARG A 244 13.52 -0.32 -16.35
C ARG A 244 12.96 -0.90 -17.65
N LYS A 245 12.85 -0.09 -18.70
CA LYS A 245 12.38 -0.57 -20.00
C LYS A 245 13.32 -1.61 -20.58
N VAL A 246 14.64 -1.42 -20.51
CA VAL A 246 15.62 -2.45 -20.93
C VAL A 246 15.44 -3.74 -20.13
N ILE A 247 15.37 -3.64 -18.80
CA ILE A 247 15.27 -4.79 -17.91
C ILE A 247 13.96 -5.57 -18.13
N ASN A 248 12.84 -4.87 -18.31
CA ASN A 248 11.51 -5.48 -18.30
C ASN A 248 11.00 -5.85 -19.72
N SER A 249 11.75 -5.54 -20.79
CA SER A 249 11.35 -5.82 -22.16
C SER A 249 12.08 -7.01 -22.80
N ASP A 250 12.91 -7.73 -22.04
CA ASP A 250 13.63 -8.89 -22.54
C ASP A 250 12.69 -10.08 -22.77
N ASP A 251 12.92 -10.82 -23.86
CA ASP A 251 12.09 -11.97 -24.25
C ASP A 251 12.04 -13.07 -23.18
N SER A 252 13.13 -13.25 -22.41
CA SER A 252 13.19 -14.23 -21.32
C SER A 252 12.11 -13.99 -20.26
N ARG A 253 11.74 -12.71 -20.04
CA ARG A 253 10.68 -12.34 -19.08
C ARG A 253 9.30 -12.73 -19.63
N ILE A 254 9.09 -12.54 -20.92
CA ILE A 254 7.85 -12.93 -21.63
C ILE A 254 7.69 -14.45 -21.62
N GLU A 255 8.76 -15.17 -21.95
CA GLU A 255 8.77 -16.65 -21.94
C GLU A 255 8.51 -17.21 -20.53
N THR A 256 9.18 -16.65 -19.51
CA THR A 256 9.00 -17.05 -18.12
C THR A 256 7.55 -16.80 -17.67
N LEU A 257 6.97 -15.66 -18.01
CA LEU A 257 5.57 -15.35 -17.75
C LEU A 257 4.64 -16.40 -18.35
N GLY A 258 4.81 -16.71 -19.63
CA GLY A 258 3.99 -17.70 -20.33
C GLY A 258 4.11 -19.10 -19.73
N HIS A 259 5.32 -19.51 -19.34
CA HIS A 259 5.54 -20.80 -18.68
C HIS A 259 4.85 -20.89 -17.30
N ILE A 260 4.84 -19.80 -16.52
CA ILE A 260 4.13 -19.76 -15.24
C ILE A 260 2.62 -19.87 -15.49
N LEU A 261 2.07 -19.03 -16.39
CA LEU A 261 0.63 -19.01 -16.68
C LEU A 261 0.06 -20.34 -17.17
N LYS A 262 0.86 -21.13 -17.90
CA LYS A 262 0.47 -22.49 -18.32
C LYS A 262 0.45 -23.51 -17.17
N LYS A 263 1.20 -23.26 -16.10
CA LYS A 263 1.33 -24.21 -14.98
C LYS A 263 0.35 -23.93 -13.85
N VAL A 264 0.00 -22.67 -13.60
CA VAL A 264 -0.89 -22.29 -12.50
C VAL A 264 -2.32 -22.82 -12.74
N PRO A 265 -2.94 -23.45 -11.72
CA PRO A 265 -4.19 -24.20 -11.94
C PRO A 265 -5.43 -23.31 -12.05
N TYR A 266 -5.38 -22.11 -11.48
CA TYR A 266 -6.53 -21.20 -11.35
C TYR A 266 -6.31 -19.86 -12.05
N GLY A 267 -5.34 -19.79 -12.98
CA GLY A 267 -4.87 -18.53 -13.54
C GLY A 267 -4.10 -17.68 -12.51
N ALA A 268 -3.69 -16.48 -12.90
CA ALA A 268 -2.92 -15.61 -12.03
C ALA A 268 -3.29 -14.13 -12.17
N ILE A 269 -3.10 -13.37 -11.09
CA ILE A 269 -3.09 -11.92 -11.14
C ILE A 269 -1.68 -11.48 -11.52
N ILE A 270 -1.54 -10.59 -12.52
CA ILE A 270 -0.26 -10.06 -12.97
C ILE A 270 -0.19 -8.58 -12.63
N PHE A 271 0.72 -8.22 -11.72
CA PHE A 271 1.00 -6.83 -11.40
C PHE A 271 2.12 -6.27 -12.26
N TYR A 272 1.91 -5.07 -12.80
CA TYR A 272 2.87 -4.33 -13.63
C TYR A 272 2.88 -2.83 -13.29
N ASN A 273 3.93 -2.10 -13.73
CA ASN A 273 4.07 -0.66 -13.48
C ASN A 273 3.71 0.22 -14.67
N PHE A 274 4.18 -0.11 -15.88
CA PHE A 274 4.19 0.79 -17.04
C PHE A 274 3.37 0.26 -18.21
N ASP A 275 2.88 1.16 -19.04
CA ASP A 275 2.02 0.80 -20.18
C ASP A 275 2.76 -0.08 -21.22
N TYR A 276 4.08 0.11 -21.42
CA TYR A 276 4.84 -0.79 -22.30
C TYR A 276 4.89 -2.23 -21.75
N GLU A 277 4.90 -2.41 -20.42
CA GLU A 277 4.82 -3.74 -19.80
C GLU A 277 3.46 -4.39 -20.07
N LEU A 278 2.37 -3.61 -20.00
CA LEU A 278 1.04 -4.09 -20.33
C LEU A 278 0.97 -4.63 -21.76
N GLU A 279 1.53 -3.92 -22.74
CA GLU A 279 1.52 -4.37 -24.12
C GLU A 279 2.35 -5.66 -24.32
N LEU A 280 3.50 -5.78 -23.66
CA LEU A 280 4.31 -7.00 -23.67
C LEU A 280 3.57 -8.18 -23.02
N ILE A 281 2.88 -7.96 -21.90
CA ILE A 281 2.09 -8.97 -21.21
C ILE A 281 0.92 -9.44 -22.09
N LYS A 282 0.24 -8.53 -22.80
CA LYS A 282 -0.83 -8.86 -23.75
C LYS A 282 -0.31 -9.73 -24.90
N GLN A 283 0.82 -9.33 -25.50
CA GLN A 283 1.47 -10.14 -26.54
C GLN A 283 1.83 -11.55 -26.05
N ALA A 284 2.35 -11.67 -24.82
CA ALA A 284 2.59 -12.95 -24.19
C ALA A 284 1.29 -13.75 -24.03
N CYS A 285 0.22 -13.14 -23.52
CA CYS A 285 -1.07 -13.80 -23.37
C CYS A 285 -1.61 -14.32 -24.71
N GLU A 286 -1.53 -13.52 -25.76
CA GLU A 286 -1.95 -13.91 -27.13
C GLU A 286 -1.10 -15.07 -27.66
N TYR A 287 0.24 -14.98 -27.58
CA TYR A 287 1.14 -16.02 -28.04
C TYR A 287 0.95 -17.37 -27.34
N PHE A 288 0.69 -17.33 -26.03
CA PHE A 288 0.49 -18.53 -25.21
C PHE A 288 -0.98 -19.00 -25.12
N ASN A 289 -1.93 -18.35 -25.82
CA ASN A 289 -3.37 -18.59 -25.74
C ASN A 289 -3.94 -18.48 -24.31
N ILE A 290 -3.60 -17.40 -23.62
CA ILE A 290 -4.09 -17.06 -22.29
C ILE A 290 -5.18 -16.00 -22.43
N SER A 291 -6.38 -16.26 -21.92
CA SER A 291 -7.44 -15.26 -21.86
C SER A 291 -7.16 -14.28 -20.70
N TYR A 292 -7.46 -13.00 -20.90
CA TYR A 292 -7.21 -12.02 -19.86
C TYR A 292 -8.33 -10.99 -19.73
N THR A 293 -8.42 -10.39 -18.54
CA THR A 293 -9.11 -9.14 -18.23
C THR A 293 -8.12 -8.18 -17.57
N GLN A 294 -8.45 -6.87 -17.49
CA GLN A 294 -7.48 -5.87 -17.05
C GLN A 294 -8.07 -4.81 -16.14
N TRP A 295 -7.22 -4.27 -15.25
CA TRP A 295 -7.51 -3.12 -14.41
C TRP A 295 -6.35 -2.13 -14.42
N ASN A 296 -6.59 -0.96 -15.00
CA ASN A 296 -5.61 0.14 -15.07
C ASN A 296 -6.31 1.50 -14.93
N GLY A 297 -5.61 2.60 -15.20
CA GLY A 297 -6.17 3.94 -15.11
C GLY A 297 -7.36 4.25 -16.07
N HIS A 298 -7.57 3.42 -17.09
CA HIS A 298 -8.57 3.64 -18.15
C HIS A 298 -9.61 2.51 -18.22
N VAL A 299 -9.22 1.28 -17.91
CA VAL A 299 -10.07 0.09 -18.03
C VAL A 299 -10.23 -0.56 -16.66
N HIS A 300 -11.46 -0.88 -16.29
CA HIS A 300 -11.82 -1.45 -15.00
C HIS A 300 -12.73 -2.68 -15.20
N GLU A 301 -12.14 -3.79 -15.62
CA GLU A 301 -12.84 -5.07 -15.76
C GLU A 301 -12.79 -5.89 -14.49
N GLU A 302 -13.79 -6.73 -14.26
CA GLU A 302 -13.77 -7.68 -13.16
C GLU A 302 -12.85 -8.88 -13.47
N PRO A 303 -12.19 -9.46 -12.43
CA PRO A 303 -11.32 -10.61 -12.62
C PRO A 303 -12.10 -11.85 -13.08
N LYS A 304 -11.66 -12.48 -14.16
CA LYS A 304 -12.17 -13.76 -14.64
C LYS A 304 -11.11 -14.84 -14.43
N LEU A 305 -10.96 -15.27 -13.19
CA LEU A 305 -9.98 -16.25 -12.74
C LEU A 305 -10.69 -17.46 -12.12
N GLY A 306 -9.96 -18.54 -11.88
CA GLY A 306 -10.47 -19.82 -11.35
C GLY A 306 -10.25 -20.97 -12.29
N GLU A 307 -9.78 -20.72 -13.51
CA GLU A 307 -9.47 -21.71 -14.55
C GLU A 307 -8.02 -21.55 -15.04
N LYS A 308 -7.47 -22.63 -15.62
CA LYS A 308 -6.16 -22.59 -16.27
C LYS A 308 -6.15 -21.62 -17.45
N CYS A 309 -4.98 -21.11 -17.78
CA CYS A 309 -4.77 -20.20 -18.90
C CYS A 309 -5.63 -18.95 -18.86
N THR A 310 -5.86 -18.41 -17.66
CA THR A 310 -6.52 -17.11 -17.43
C THR A 310 -5.59 -16.15 -16.70
N ALA A 311 -5.68 -14.86 -16.99
CA ALA A 311 -4.88 -13.83 -16.35
C ALA A 311 -5.70 -12.56 -16.02
N TYR A 312 -5.34 -11.89 -14.92
CA TYR A 312 -5.88 -10.59 -14.59
C TYR A 312 -4.75 -9.56 -14.51
N LEU A 313 -4.70 -8.65 -15.48
CA LEU A 313 -3.62 -7.68 -15.65
C LEU A 313 -3.92 -6.43 -14.82
N VAL A 314 -3.11 -6.14 -13.81
CA VAL A 314 -3.40 -5.09 -12.85
C VAL A 314 -2.23 -4.11 -12.75
N GLN A 315 -2.47 -2.84 -13.07
CA GLN A 315 -1.50 -1.79 -12.86
C GLN A 315 -1.41 -1.43 -11.36
N TYR A 316 -0.20 -1.40 -10.79
CA TYR A 316 -0.01 -1.14 -9.36
C TYR A 316 -0.68 0.15 -8.89
N THR A 317 -0.57 1.24 -9.67
CA THR A 317 -1.10 2.56 -9.30
C THR A 317 -2.62 2.62 -9.25
N ALA A 318 -3.29 1.84 -10.11
CA ALA A 318 -4.75 1.86 -10.26
C ALA A 318 -5.44 0.72 -9.49
N GLY A 319 -4.78 -0.44 -9.35
CA GLY A 319 -5.43 -1.67 -8.94
C GLY A 319 -4.89 -2.34 -7.68
N CYS A 320 -3.91 -1.77 -6.97
CA CYS A 320 -3.41 -2.44 -5.77
C CYS A 320 -4.35 -2.33 -4.55
N GLU A 321 -5.45 -1.58 -4.63
CA GLU A 321 -6.40 -1.35 -3.53
C GLU A 321 -7.86 -1.57 -3.96
N GLY A 322 -8.74 -1.82 -2.98
CA GLY A 322 -10.20 -1.74 -3.12
C GLY A 322 -10.88 -2.89 -3.85
N TRP A 323 -10.31 -4.10 -3.89
CA TRP A 323 -10.93 -5.34 -4.37
C TRP A 323 -10.25 -6.57 -3.76
N GLU A 324 -10.87 -7.73 -3.90
CA GLU A 324 -10.31 -9.02 -3.45
C GLU A 324 -10.56 -10.09 -4.50
N CYS A 325 -9.72 -11.11 -4.52
CA CYS A 325 -9.85 -12.24 -5.39
C CYS A 325 -9.39 -13.50 -4.66
N THR A 326 -10.31 -14.39 -4.37
CA THR A 326 -10.02 -15.68 -3.72
C THR A 326 -10.13 -16.85 -4.69
N SER A 327 -10.37 -16.59 -5.97
CA SER A 327 -10.49 -17.60 -7.01
C SER A 327 -9.16 -18.12 -7.56
N THR A 328 -8.04 -17.45 -7.22
CA THR A 328 -6.69 -17.91 -7.56
C THR A 328 -5.78 -17.94 -6.35
N SER A 329 -4.76 -18.80 -6.39
CA SER A 329 -3.67 -18.92 -5.42
C SER A 329 -2.40 -18.16 -5.84
N ASP A 330 -2.38 -17.56 -7.05
CA ASP A 330 -1.14 -17.15 -7.70
C ASP A 330 -1.15 -15.66 -8.08
N ILE A 331 -0.09 -14.95 -7.70
CA ILE A 331 0.22 -13.59 -8.16
C ILE A 331 1.57 -13.59 -8.85
N ILE A 332 1.66 -12.96 -10.00
CA ILE A 332 2.90 -12.73 -10.73
C ILE A 332 3.24 -11.24 -10.66
N PHE A 333 4.40 -10.92 -10.14
CA PHE A 333 4.97 -9.58 -10.21
C PHE A 333 5.87 -9.50 -11.44
N TYR A 334 5.32 -9.01 -12.56
CA TYR A 334 6.03 -8.86 -13.82
C TYR A 334 7.25 -7.95 -13.68
N SER A 335 7.08 -6.87 -12.94
CA SER A 335 8.17 -6.00 -12.50
C SER A 335 7.98 -5.60 -11.04
N GLN A 336 9.08 -5.26 -10.34
CA GLN A 336 9.00 -4.90 -8.92
C GLN A 336 8.48 -3.47 -8.73
N THR A 337 7.62 -3.27 -7.73
CA THR A 337 7.25 -1.92 -7.27
C THR A 337 8.35 -1.33 -6.39
N TYR A 338 8.40 0.01 -6.27
CA TYR A 338 9.35 0.71 -5.39
C TYR A 338 8.91 0.76 -3.92
N SER A 339 7.67 0.38 -3.62
CA SER A 339 7.09 0.51 -2.27
C SER A 339 6.72 -0.83 -1.68
N TYR A 340 7.27 -1.13 -0.50
CA TYR A 340 6.86 -2.30 0.28
C TYR A 340 5.36 -2.26 0.64
N LYS A 341 4.82 -1.07 0.90
CA LYS A 341 3.38 -0.88 1.15
C LYS A 341 2.55 -1.39 -0.02
N VAL A 342 2.90 -0.97 -1.24
CA VAL A 342 2.20 -1.38 -2.47
C VAL A 342 2.32 -2.89 -2.69
N LEU A 343 3.52 -3.46 -2.52
CA LEU A 343 3.75 -4.91 -2.62
C LEU A 343 2.88 -5.69 -1.63
N LYS A 344 2.84 -5.25 -0.37
CA LYS A 344 2.02 -5.89 0.67
C LYS A 344 0.53 -5.80 0.37
N GLN A 345 0.06 -4.69 -0.18
CA GLN A 345 -1.32 -4.53 -0.61
C GLN A 345 -1.67 -5.44 -1.78
N ALA A 346 -0.77 -5.54 -2.77
CA ALA A 346 -0.92 -6.45 -3.91
C ALA A 346 -1.00 -7.91 -3.46
N LYS A 347 -0.09 -8.38 -2.60
CA LYS A 347 -0.15 -9.72 -1.99
C LYS A 347 -1.46 -9.96 -1.26
N GLY A 348 -1.96 -8.96 -0.57
CA GLY A 348 -3.23 -9.02 0.17
C GLY A 348 -4.47 -9.16 -0.71
N ARG A 349 -4.36 -9.17 -2.06
CA ARG A 349 -5.52 -9.43 -2.94
C ARG A 349 -6.01 -10.86 -2.84
N ILE A 350 -5.10 -11.83 -2.71
CA ILE A 350 -5.41 -13.26 -2.56
C ILE A 350 -5.26 -13.75 -1.11
N ASP A 351 -4.42 -13.10 -0.29
CA ASP A 351 -4.21 -13.45 1.12
C ASP A 351 -5.34 -12.92 1.99
N ARG A 352 -6.40 -13.70 2.08
CA ARG A 352 -7.63 -13.40 2.80
C ARG A 352 -7.95 -14.47 3.85
N ILE A 353 -8.71 -14.09 4.89
CA ILE A 353 -9.16 -15.05 5.92
C ILE A 353 -10.06 -16.12 5.32
N ASN A 354 -10.83 -15.77 4.29
CA ASN A 354 -11.77 -16.64 3.59
C ASN A 354 -11.21 -17.27 2.32
N THR A 355 -9.88 -17.23 2.09
CA THR A 355 -9.29 -17.91 0.95
C THR A 355 -9.48 -19.43 1.07
N PRO A 356 -9.90 -20.13 -0.01
CA PRO A 356 -10.02 -21.58 -0.02
C PRO A 356 -8.66 -22.28 -0.18
N HIS A 357 -7.61 -21.52 -0.55
CA HIS A 357 -6.30 -22.06 -0.86
C HIS A 357 -5.45 -22.19 0.44
N LYS A 358 -4.76 -23.34 0.58
CA LYS A 358 -3.83 -23.59 1.69
C LYS A 358 -2.46 -22.93 1.46
N ASP A 359 -2.06 -22.84 0.20
CA ASP A 359 -0.79 -22.26 -0.23
C ASP A 359 -1.05 -21.13 -1.21
N LEU A 360 -0.32 -20.04 -1.06
CA LEU A 360 -0.37 -18.87 -1.93
C LEU A 360 1.02 -18.62 -2.52
N TYR A 361 1.09 -18.46 -3.83
CA TYR A 361 2.33 -18.34 -4.57
C TYR A 361 2.49 -16.93 -5.14
N TYR A 362 3.65 -16.35 -4.86
CA TYR A 362 4.05 -15.02 -5.31
C TYR A 362 5.27 -15.15 -6.21
N HIS A 363 5.04 -15.07 -7.52
CA HIS A 363 6.07 -15.23 -8.54
C HIS A 363 6.69 -13.88 -8.85
N HIS A 364 7.97 -13.71 -8.59
CA HIS A 364 8.71 -12.49 -8.83
C HIS A 364 9.63 -12.67 -10.04
N LEU A 365 9.35 -11.96 -11.14
CA LEU A 365 10.28 -11.88 -12.27
C LEU A 365 11.32 -10.81 -11.94
N ILE A 366 12.57 -11.21 -11.81
CA ILE A 366 13.70 -10.35 -11.46
C ILE A 366 14.85 -10.56 -12.43
N SER A 367 15.81 -9.63 -12.43
CA SER A 367 17.07 -9.78 -13.17
C SER A 367 18.25 -9.57 -12.22
N ASP A 368 19.44 -9.86 -12.73
CA ASP A 368 20.68 -9.56 -12.03
C ASP A 368 21.17 -8.11 -12.23
N ALA A 369 20.41 -7.28 -12.94
CA ALA A 369 20.68 -5.86 -13.11
C ALA A 369 20.82 -5.15 -11.75
N PRO A 370 21.80 -4.23 -11.62
CA PRO A 370 22.02 -3.49 -10.37
C PRO A 370 20.75 -2.81 -9.84
N LEU A 371 19.90 -2.30 -10.71
CA LEU A 371 18.66 -1.64 -10.37
C LEU A 371 17.64 -2.63 -9.74
N ASP A 372 17.39 -3.78 -10.39
CA ASP A 372 16.47 -4.81 -9.86
C ASP A 372 16.96 -5.37 -8.51
N LYS A 373 18.28 -5.60 -8.37
CA LYS A 373 18.89 -6.01 -7.11
C LYS A 373 18.68 -4.98 -6.00
N ALA A 374 18.87 -3.69 -6.32
CA ALA A 374 18.67 -2.61 -5.35
C ALA A 374 17.21 -2.49 -4.92
N ILE A 375 16.25 -2.54 -5.86
CA ILE A 375 14.81 -2.52 -5.56
C ILE A 375 14.45 -3.72 -4.67
N THR A 376 14.86 -4.93 -5.07
CA THR A 376 14.59 -6.16 -4.32
C THR A 376 15.16 -6.10 -2.90
N LYS A 377 16.36 -5.55 -2.72
CA LYS A 377 16.99 -5.36 -1.42
C LYS A 377 16.19 -4.40 -0.53
N CYS A 378 15.70 -3.28 -1.07
CA CYS A 378 14.85 -2.33 -0.35
C CYS A 378 13.53 -2.98 0.07
N LEU A 379 12.88 -3.72 -0.83
CA LEU A 379 11.63 -4.41 -0.52
C LEU A 379 11.81 -5.48 0.58
N LYS A 380 12.91 -6.24 0.57
CA LYS A 380 13.25 -7.20 1.64
C LYS A 380 13.49 -6.51 2.99
N ARG A 381 14.00 -5.29 2.99
CA ARG A 381 14.16 -4.45 4.20
C ARG A 381 12.88 -3.73 4.63
N LYS A 382 11.80 -3.89 3.87
CA LYS A 382 10.52 -3.19 4.08
C LYS A 382 10.63 -1.67 3.93
N GLU A 383 11.50 -1.22 3.05
CA GLU A 383 11.79 0.17 2.74
C GLU A 383 11.21 0.57 1.38
N LYS A 384 11.11 1.88 1.14
CA LYS A 384 10.79 2.42 -0.17
C LYS A 384 12.08 2.67 -0.94
N PHE A 385 12.16 2.18 -2.18
CA PHE A 385 13.28 2.45 -3.07
C PHE A 385 13.30 3.94 -3.48
N ASN A 386 14.50 4.53 -3.50
CA ASN A 386 14.72 5.92 -3.88
C ASN A 386 15.69 6.00 -5.07
N GLU A 387 15.20 6.46 -6.22
CA GLU A 387 15.97 6.58 -7.47
C GLU A 387 17.19 7.48 -7.33
N THR A 388 17.04 8.62 -6.67
CA THR A 388 18.15 9.59 -6.46
C THR A 388 19.25 8.97 -5.60
N ASN A 389 18.90 8.29 -4.50
CA ASN A 389 19.90 7.63 -3.66
C ASN A 389 20.63 6.54 -4.42
N PHE A 390 19.93 5.77 -5.25
CA PHE A 390 20.52 4.71 -6.06
C PHE A 390 21.57 5.26 -7.03
N ILE A 391 21.28 6.37 -7.72
CA ILE A 391 22.22 6.99 -8.66
C ILE A 391 23.44 7.58 -7.93
N LEU A 392 23.24 8.24 -6.78
CA LEU A 392 24.32 8.78 -5.97
C LEU A 392 25.24 7.68 -5.44
N ASP A 393 24.68 6.58 -4.97
CA ASP A 393 25.43 5.42 -4.46
C ASP A 393 26.19 4.69 -5.59
N ALA A 394 25.70 4.79 -6.83
CA ALA A 394 26.38 4.28 -8.04
C ALA A 394 27.49 5.21 -8.57
N GLY A 395 27.81 6.31 -7.88
CA GLY A 395 28.86 7.26 -8.28
C GLY A 395 28.46 8.20 -9.42
N GLY A 396 27.15 8.37 -9.64
CA GLY A 396 26.62 9.29 -10.65
C GLY A 396 26.49 10.71 -10.11
N ASP A 397 27.20 11.67 -10.70
CA ASP A 397 26.87 13.10 -10.56
C ASP A 397 25.53 13.38 -11.27
N ILE A 398 24.65 14.13 -10.58
CA ILE A 398 23.33 14.52 -11.07
C ILE A 398 23.42 15.85 -11.81
#